data_b70c6996336788a15b6a235634e2166c
#
_entry.id   b70c6996336788a15b6a235634e2166c
#
_cell.length_a   1.000
_cell.length_b   1.000
_cell.length_c   1.000
_cell.angle_alpha   90.00
_cell.angle_beta   90.00
_cell.angle_gamma   90.00
#
_symmetry.space_group_name_H-M   'P 1'
#
loop_
_entity.id
_entity.type
_entity.pdbx_description
1 polymer ?
#
loop_
_entity_poly.entity_id
_entity_poly.type
_entity_poly.pdbx_seq_one_letter_code
_entity_poly.pdbx_strand_id
1 'polypeptide(L)'
;MIITRFAPSPTGNFHMGSLRTAIYNFLFARKNEGKFLLRIEDTDRERSKKIDEEAILKRFNIFKLQYDSLSYQSKNLSIHQEYLEKLLSNDMAYHSKDGPYKFRVNRDNEFFEYDDLILGKIKVPSN
;
A
#
# COMPACT_ATOMS: atom_id res chain seq x y z
N MET A 1 -0.76 18.92 -6.37
CA MET A 1 -1.75 17.94 -6.87
C MET A 1 -1.83 16.79 -5.87
N ILE A 2 -3.02 16.47 -5.39
CA ILE A 2 -3.25 15.32 -4.49
C ILE A 2 -3.20 14.01 -5.29
N ILE A 3 -2.50 13.01 -4.74
CA ILE A 3 -2.46 11.66 -5.30
C ILE A 3 -2.79 10.70 -4.17
N THR A 4 -3.85 9.92 -4.33
CA THR A 4 -4.18 8.83 -3.41
C THR A 4 -3.96 7.48 -4.07
N ARG A 5 -3.76 6.45 -3.27
CA ARG A 5 -3.56 5.08 -3.76
C ARG A 5 -4.31 4.09 -2.88
N PHE A 6 -5.06 3.21 -3.52
CA PHE A 6 -5.53 1.99 -2.91
C PHE A 6 -4.72 0.80 -3.43
N ALA A 7 -4.25 -0.05 -2.53
CA ALA A 7 -3.30 -1.11 -2.84
C ALA A 7 -3.75 -2.47 -2.26
N PRO A 8 -4.76 -3.13 -2.87
CA PRO A 8 -5.25 -4.42 -2.38
C PRO A 8 -4.34 -5.58 -2.81
N SER A 9 -4.21 -6.58 -1.92
CA SER A 9 -3.61 -7.88 -2.27
C SER A 9 -4.69 -8.83 -2.78
N PRO A 10 -4.48 -9.53 -3.92
CA PRO A 10 -5.44 -10.48 -4.49
C PRO A 10 -5.32 -11.85 -3.80
N THR A 11 -5.43 -11.88 -2.46
CA THR A 11 -5.21 -13.08 -1.62
C THR A 11 -6.48 -13.59 -0.95
N GLY A 12 -7.64 -13.22 -1.45
CA GLY A 12 -8.94 -13.61 -0.93
C GLY A 12 -10.06 -12.61 -1.21
N ASN A 13 -11.15 -12.74 -0.47
CA ASN A 13 -12.34 -11.93 -0.72
C ASN A 13 -12.11 -10.44 -0.45
N PHE A 14 -12.38 -9.63 -1.46
CA PHE A 14 -12.46 -8.19 -1.33
C PHE A 14 -13.70 -7.82 -0.48
N HIS A 15 -13.50 -7.51 0.79
CA HIS A 15 -14.58 -7.28 1.76
C HIS A 15 -14.96 -5.79 1.87
N MET A 16 -16.04 -5.50 2.59
CA MET A 16 -16.58 -4.14 2.76
C MET A 16 -15.58 -3.15 3.37
N GLY A 17 -14.68 -3.60 4.26
CA GLY A 17 -13.62 -2.74 4.80
C GLY A 17 -12.65 -2.28 3.73
N SER A 18 -12.24 -3.15 2.81
CA SER A 18 -11.40 -2.80 1.67
C SER A 18 -12.10 -1.84 0.72
N LEU A 19 -13.39 -2.08 0.45
CA LEU A 19 -14.20 -1.19 -0.38
C LEU A 19 -14.33 0.20 0.25
N ARG A 20 -14.60 0.28 1.57
CA ARG A 20 -14.64 1.55 2.30
C ARG A 20 -13.35 2.34 2.11
N THR A 21 -12.20 1.71 2.31
CA THR A 21 -10.89 2.35 2.13
C THR A 21 -10.70 2.85 0.70
N ALA A 22 -11.09 2.06 -0.30
CA ALA A 22 -11.02 2.47 -1.71
C ALA A 22 -11.91 3.69 -1.98
N ILE A 23 -13.15 3.71 -1.45
CA ILE A 23 -14.10 4.83 -1.60
C ILE A 23 -13.53 6.12 -0.99
N TYR A 24 -12.98 6.07 0.24
CA TYR A 24 -12.37 7.24 0.85
C TYR A 24 -11.23 7.82 0.01
N ASN A 25 -10.32 6.97 -0.46
CA ASN A 25 -9.22 7.39 -1.32
C ASN A 25 -9.71 8.02 -2.63
N PHE A 26 -10.71 7.40 -3.26
CA PHE A 26 -11.32 7.87 -4.49
C PHE A 26 -11.98 9.25 -4.29
N LEU A 27 -12.86 9.37 -3.30
CA LEU A 27 -13.60 10.61 -3.03
C LEU A 27 -12.65 11.76 -2.64
N PHE A 28 -11.64 11.46 -1.81
CA PHE A 28 -10.66 12.48 -1.43
C PHE A 28 -9.86 12.98 -2.63
N ALA A 29 -9.41 12.07 -3.52
CA ALA A 29 -8.74 12.47 -4.75
C ALA A 29 -9.64 13.34 -5.63
N ARG A 30 -10.89 12.91 -5.88
CA ARG A 30 -11.82 13.63 -6.75
C ARG A 30 -12.22 14.99 -6.18
N LYS A 31 -12.47 15.08 -4.86
CA LYS A 31 -12.76 16.36 -4.18
C LYS A 31 -11.63 17.38 -4.37
N ASN A 32 -10.38 16.94 -4.47
CA ASN A 32 -9.20 17.80 -4.58
C ASN A 32 -8.65 17.87 -6.01
N GLU A 33 -9.44 17.51 -7.03
CA GLU A 33 -9.01 17.47 -8.45
C GLU A 33 -7.71 16.68 -8.66
N GLY A 34 -7.50 15.67 -7.83
CA GLY A 34 -6.30 14.85 -7.77
C GLY A 34 -6.44 13.53 -8.52
N LYS A 35 -5.42 12.67 -8.39
CA LYS A 35 -5.38 11.34 -9.01
C LYS A 35 -5.63 10.24 -7.98
N PHE A 36 -6.39 9.23 -8.39
CA PHE A 36 -6.63 8.00 -7.65
C PHE A 36 -5.95 6.82 -8.35
N LEU A 37 -4.98 6.20 -7.70
CA LEU A 37 -4.18 5.11 -8.25
C LEU A 37 -4.64 3.77 -7.66
N LEU A 38 -4.66 2.73 -8.49
CA LEU A 38 -4.87 1.34 -8.07
C LEU A 38 -3.57 0.55 -8.26
N ARG A 39 -3.07 -0.09 -7.19
CA ARG A 39 -1.93 -1.00 -7.27
C ARG A 39 -2.33 -2.38 -6.75
N ILE A 40 -2.22 -3.39 -7.58
CA ILE A 40 -2.38 -4.77 -7.14
C ILE A 40 -1.09 -5.23 -6.44
N GLU A 41 -1.19 -5.65 -5.18
CA GLU A 41 -0.07 -6.17 -4.38
C GLU A 41 0.02 -7.69 -4.51
N ASP A 42 0.57 -8.13 -5.62
CA ASP A 42 0.64 -9.53 -6.09
C ASP A 42 2.01 -10.19 -5.84
N THR A 43 2.73 -9.74 -4.83
CA THR A 43 4.08 -10.28 -4.51
C THR A 43 4.03 -11.64 -3.84
N ASP A 44 2.97 -11.99 -3.13
CA ASP A 44 2.74 -13.31 -2.58
C ASP A 44 2.14 -14.23 -3.67
N ARG A 45 3.01 -14.89 -4.43
CA ARG A 45 2.61 -15.70 -5.59
C ARG A 45 1.77 -16.93 -5.24
N GLU A 46 1.93 -17.47 -4.04
CA GLU A 46 1.21 -18.67 -3.60
C GLU A 46 -0.25 -18.33 -3.27
N ARG A 47 -0.50 -17.18 -2.66
CA ARG A 47 -1.84 -16.73 -2.26
C ARG A 47 -2.51 -15.82 -3.27
N SER A 48 -1.75 -15.17 -4.15
CA SER A 48 -2.29 -14.28 -5.18
C SER A 48 -2.93 -15.08 -6.30
N LYS A 49 -4.24 -14.93 -6.46
CA LYS A 49 -5.02 -15.64 -7.48
C LYS A 49 -5.60 -14.66 -8.49
N LYS A 50 -5.54 -15.02 -9.77
CA LYS A 50 -6.10 -14.20 -10.85
C LYS A 50 -7.60 -13.95 -10.67
N ILE A 51 -8.34 -14.93 -10.15
CA ILE A 51 -9.78 -14.80 -9.87
C ILE A 51 -10.07 -13.72 -8.81
N ASP A 52 -9.19 -13.56 -7.82
CA ASP A 52 -9.33 -12.53 -6.78
C ASP A 52 -9.01 -11.14 -7.33
N GLU A 53 -8.04 -11.03 -8.23
CA GLU A 53 -7.75 -9.80 -8.97
C GLU A 53 -8.94 -9.37 -9.83
N GLU A 54 -9.47 -10.27 -10.63
CA GLU A 54 -10.66 -10.02 -11.47
C GLU A 54 -11.87 -9.61 -10.60
N ALA A 55 -12.02 -10.21 -9.43
CA ALA A 55 -13.06 -9.83 -8.48
C ALA A 55 -12.87 -8.41 -7.92
N ILE A 56 -11.63 -7.96 -7.66
CA ILE A 56 -11.34 -6.58 -7.28
C ILE A 56 -11.74 -5.63 -8.40
N LEU A 57 -11.26 -5.85 -9.62
CA LEU A 57 -11.51 -4.98 -10.78
C LEU A 57 -13.02 -4.93 -11.12
N LYS A 58 -13.73 -6.05 -11.03
CA LYS A 58 -15.17 -6.11 -11.21
C LYS A 58 -15.92 -5.24 -10.20
N ARG A 59 -15.52 -5.27 -8.92
CA ARG A 59 -16.12 -4.42 -7.88
C ARG A 59 -15.84 -2.94 -8.11
N PHE A 60 -14.64 -2.58 -8.52
CA PHE A 60 -14.31 -1.21 -8.90
C PHE A 60 -15.24 -0.70 -10.02
N ASN A 61 -15.52 -1.55 -11.02
CA ASN A 61 -16.45 -1.20 -12.08
C ASN A 61 -17.90 -1.04 -11.57
N ILE A 62 -18.39 -1.99 -10.75
CA ILE A 62 -19.75 -1.94 -10.16
C ILE A 62 -19.95 -0.65 -9.36
N PHE A 63 -18.97 -0.26 -8.53
CA PHE A 63 -19.04 0.94 -7.69
C PHE A 63 -18.56 2.21 -8.41
N LYS A 64 -18.26 2.13 -9.70
CA LYS A 64 -17.79 3.25 -10.53
C LYS A 64 -16.56 3.96 -9.95
N LEU A 65 -15.67 3.22 -9.28
CA LEU A 65 -14.41 3.73 -8.74
C LEU A 65 -13.36 3.82 -9.85
N GLN A 66 -13.44 4.87 -10.65
CA GLN A 66 -12.51 5.09 -11.77
C GLN A 66 -11.14 5.48 -11.25
N TYR A 67 -10.13 4.64 -11.52
CA TYR A 67 -8.73 4.93 -11.23
C TYR A 67 -8.02 5.54 -12.44
N ASP A 68 -7.05 6.41 -12.18
CA ASP A 68 -6.28 7.08 -13.21
C ASP A 68 -5.12 6.20 -13.72
N SER A 69 -4.67 5.24 -12.93
CA SER A 69 -3.61 4.30 -13.28
C SER A 69 -3.76 2.99 -12.52
N LEU A 70 -3.41 1.88 -13.20
CA LEU A 70 -3.30 0.54 -12.62
C LEU A 70 -1.85 0.08 -12.71
N SER A 71 -1.31 -0.42 -11.59
CA SER A 71 0.02 -1.00 -11.53
C SER A 71 0.03 -2.31 -10.74
N TYR A 72 1.08 -3.12 -10.94
CA TYR A 72 1.30 -4.39 -10.25
C TYR A 72 2.61 -4.33 -9.49
N GLN A 73 2.60 -4.70 -8.23
CA GLN A 73 3.80 -4.62 -7.40
C GLN A 73 4.88 -5.60 -7.89
N SER A 74 4.49 -6.79 -8.33
CA SER A 74 5.41 -7.80 -8.87
C SER A 74 6.22 -7.33 -10.08
N LYS A 75 5.70 -6.36 -10.85
CA LYS A 75 6.41 -5.80 -12.02
C LYS A 75 7.54 -4.83 -11.65
N ASN A 76 7.63 -4.44 -10.38
CA ASN A 76 8.62 -3.48 -9.90
C ASN A 76 9.69 -4.13 -9.00
N LEU A 77 9.85 -5.45 -9.04
CA LEU A 77 10.78 -6.17 -8.18
C LEU A 77 12.24 -5.72 -8.34
N SER A 78 12.68 -5.41 -9.56
CA SER A 78 14.04 -4.90 -9.81
C SER A 78 14.27 -3.54 -9.14
N ILE A 79 13.26 -2.67 -9.18
CA ILE A 79 13.31 -1.35 -8.52
C ILE A 79 13.34 -1.54 -7.00
N HIS A 80 12.52 -2.46 -6.46
CA HIS A 80 12.53 -2.76 -5.02
C HIS A 80 13.90 -3.29 -4.57
N GLN A 81 14.55 -4.14 -5.38
CA GLN A 81 15.86 -4.67 -5.09
C GLN A 81 16.93 -3.57 -5.10
N GLU A 82 16.92 -2.68 -6.08
CA GLU A 82 17.83 -1.51 -6.14
C GLU A 82 17.70 -0.64 -4.88
N TYR A 83 16.47 -0.36 -4.43
CA TYR A 83 16.24 0.42 -3.22
C TYR A 83 16.65 -0.33 -1.95
N LEU A 84 16.45 -1.65 -1.90
CA LEU A 84 16.95 -2.47 -0.78
C LEU A 84 18.46 -2.38 -0.66
N GLU A 85 19.19 -2.49 -1.78
CA GLU A 85 20.65 -2.34 -1.80
C GLU A 85 21.11 -0.97 -1.30
N LYS A 86 20.40 0.11 -1.71
CA LYS A 86 20.63 1.46 -1.19
C LYS A 86 20.39 1.57 0.32
N LEU A 87 19.35 0.91 0.85
CA LEU A 87 19.07 0.90 2.28
C LEU A 87 20.13 0.13 3.06
N LEU A 88 20.60 -1.00 2.53
CA LEU A 88 21.66 -1.81 3.13
C LEU A 88 23.00 -1.04 3.15
N SER A 89 23.38 -0.40 2.03
CA SER A 89 24.63 0.36 1.93
C SER A 89 24.66 1.60 2.84
N ASN A 90 23.50 2.16 3.17
CA ASN A 90 23.36 3.29 4.10
C ASN A 90 23.08 2.86 5.55
N ASP A 91 23.21 1.59 5.88
CA ASP A 91 22.89 1.01 7.20
C ASP A 91 21.46 1.29 7.68
N MET A 92 20.55 1.56 6.77
CA MET A 92 19.11 1.78 7.06
C MET A 92 18.30 0.48 7.09
N ALA A 93 18.87 -0.62 6.61
CA ALA A 93 18.28 -1.95 6.68
C ALA A 93 19.36 -2.98 6.99
N TYR A 94 18.95 -4.16 7.43
CA TYR A 94 19.84 -5.29 7.72
C TYR A 94 19.17 -6.62 7.42
N HIS A 95 19.99 -7.63 7.13
CA HIS A 95 19.52 -9.02 6.99
C HIS A 95 19.31 -9.61 8.39
N SER A 96 18.08 -10.03 8.67
CA SER A 96 17.77 -10.70 9.94
C SER A 96 18.33 -12.12 9.96
N LYS A 97 18.73 -12.62 11.11
CA LYS A 97 19.16 -14.02 11.30
C LYS A 97 18.08 -15.03 10.90
N ASP A 98 16.82 -14.63 10.98
CA ASP A 98 15.64 -15.44 10.66
C ASP A 98 15.21 -15.35 9.18
N GLY A 99 16.01 -14.70 8.34
CA GLY A 99 15.84 -14.67 6.88
C GLY A 99 15.38 -13.34 6.27
N PRO A 100 14.34 -12.62 6.75
CA PRO A 100 13.89 -11.40 6.09
C PRO A 100 14.79 -10.19 6.33
N TYR A 101 14.80 -9.28 5.36
CA TYR A 101 15.37 -7.95 5.57
C TYR A 101 14.47 -7.12 6.49
N LYS A 102 15.09 -6.38 7.40
CA LYS A 102 14.40 -5.50 8.35
C LYS A 102 14.92 -4.08 8.23
N PHE A 103 14.02 -3.12 8.31
CA PHE A 103 14.37 -1.71 8.33
C PHE A 103 14.86 -1.31 9.73
N ARG A 104 15.91 -0.46 9.80
CA ARG A 104 16.34 0.14 11.07
C ARG A 104 15.46 1.33 11.37
N VAL A 105 14.61 1.20 12.37
CA VAL A 105 13.80 2.31 12.87
C VAL A 105 14.61 3.03 13.96
N ASN A 106 14.77 4.35 13.81
CA ASN A 106 15.31 5.16 14.90
C ASN A 106 14.28 5.20 16.04
N ARG A 107 14.66 4.72 17.22
CA ARG A 107 13.80 4.61 18.41
C ARG A 107 14.08 5.70 19.45
N ASP A 108 14.70 6.81 19.04
CA ASP A 108 15.01 7.91 19.96
C ASP A 108 13.75 8.60 20.50
N ASN A 109 12.60 8.41 19.82
CA ASN A 109 11.31 8.89 20.27
C ASN A 109 10.48 7.73 20.83
N GLU A 110 9.86 7.93 21.99
CA GLU A 110 8.91 6.96 22.57
C GLU A 110 7.66 6.74 21.69
N PHE A 111 7.30 7.76 20.90
CA PHE A 111 6.09 7.77 20.08
C PHE A 111 6.34 8.48 18.75
N PHE A 112 5.63 8.03 17.71
CA PHE A 112 5.42 8.76 16.46
C PHE A 112 4.03 9.39 16.45
N GLU A 113 3.94 10.65 16.09
CA GLU A 113 2.67 11.36 15.94
C GLU A 113 2.46 11.75 14.48
N TYR A 114 1.24 11.58 13.98
CA TYR A 114 0.85 12.05 12.66
C TYR A 114 -0.63 12.42 12.62
N ASP A 115 -1.00 13.27 11.68
CA ASP A 115 -2.37 13.68 11.46
C ASP A 115 -3.01 12.77 10.41
N ASP A 116 -3.94 11.90 10.85
CA ASP A 116 -4.77 11.10 9.96
C ASP A 116 -5.99 11.94 9.53
N LEU A 117 -6.29 11.95 8.22
CA LEU A 117 -7.36 12.78 7.67
C LEU A 117 -8.77 12.35 8.08
N ILE A 118 -8.92 11.15 8.64
CA ILE A 118 -10.20 10.58 9.08
C ILE A 118 -10.27 10.55 10.60
N LEU A 119 -9.20 10.11 11.25
CA LEU A 119 -9.15 9.87 12.69
C LEU A 119 -8.55 11.03 13.49
N GLY A 120 -7.97 12.04 12.81
CA GLY A 120 -7.27 13.15 13.46
C GLY A 120 -5.88 12.74 13.95
N LYS A 121 -5.42 13.34 15.05
CA LYS A 121 -4.09 13.06 15.60
C LYS A 121 -3.98 11.64 16.13
N ILE A 122 -3.02 10.91 15.60
CA ILE A 122 -2.70 9.54 16.02
C ILE A 122 -1.31 9.52 16.62
N LYS A 123 -1.19 8.83 17.75
CA LYS A 123 0.05 8.58 18.46
C LYS A 123 0.31 7.08 18.50
N VAL A 124 1.45 6.66 17.96
CA VAL A 124 1.83 5.24 17.86
C VAL A 124 3.14 5.02 18.61
N PRO A 125 3.24 4.00 19.49
CA PRO A 125 4.50 3.66 20.13
C PRO A 125 5.58 3.30 19.11
N SER A 126 6.83 3.64 19.39
CA SER A 126 7.97 3.37 18.51
C SER A 126 8.58 1.96 18.65
N ASN A 127 7.99 1.08 19.48
CA ASN A 127 8.44 -0.32 19.74
C ASN A 127 7.87 -1.32 18.76
#